data_60157923bd7fcfdbae6994459adaf044
#
_entry.id   60157923bd7fcfdbae6994459adaf044
#
_cell.length_a   1.000
_cell.length_b   1.000
_cell.length_c   1.000
_cell.angle_alpha   90.00
_cell.angle_beta   90.00
_cell.angle_gamma   90.00
#
_symmetry.space_group_name_H-M   'P 1'
#
loop_
_entity.id
_entity.type
_entity.pdbx_description
1 polymer ?
#
loop_
_entity_poly.entity_id
_entity_poly.type
_entity_poly.pdbx_seq_one_letter_code
_entity_poly.pdbx_strand_id
1 'polypeptide(L)'
;IMDSGAAQPQQTSSVITQAINDKNTAMVIKNLILKMKEQMEVNDDQFPELIKEVENYTNSCADSASVAVLHSMLAEMYQSYYQRNQWTINQRTQLSGYIPEDIRVWTSNLFTDKIKEEIDLSLRPTALLQNTPVSKFKDILEIGKDSQTLRPTLYEFLAFRALDIQPTVQIYKDLIAFQNKEPNMKSVLLTELDYLRFLYGDKRDKESF
;
A
#
# COMPACT_ATOMS: atom_id res chain seq x y z
N ILE A 1 -20.99 27.46 -11.62
CA ILE A 1 -21.56 26.11 -11.42
C ILE A 1 -20.76 25.21 -12.35
N MET A 2 -19.71 24.60 -11.84
CA MET A 2 -18.96 23.54 -12.53
C MET A 2 -19.31 22.24 -11.85
N ASP A 3 -19.94 21.37 -12.63
CA ASP A 3 -20.35 20.03 -12.25
C ASP A 3 -19.11 19.17 -12.06
N SER A 4 -18.75 18.89 -10.83
CA SER A 4 -17.69 17.93 -10.48
C SER A 4 -18.31 16.54 -10.55
N GLY A 5 -18.22 15.92 -11.75
CA GLY A 5 -18.69 14.57 -12.00
C GLY A 5 -17.94 13.54 -11.15
N ALA A 6 -18.41 13.33 -9.93
CA ALA A 6 -18.11 12.12 -9.18
C ALA A 6 -18.73 10.94 -9.94
N ALA A 7 -17.91 10.04 -10.48
CA ALA A 7 -18.38 8.84 -11.15
C ALA A 7 -19.21 8.00 -10.17
N GLN A 8 -20.44 7.62 -10.54
CA GLN A 8 -21.30 6.84 -9.66
C GLN A 8 -20.68 5.44 -9.43
N PRO A 9 -20.81 4.83 -8.23
CA PRO A 9 -20.21 3.53 -7.86
C PRO A 9 -20.51 2.38 -8.84
N GLN A 10 -21.68 2.40 -9.48
CA GLN A 10 -22.07 1.43 -10.50
C GLN A 10 -21.28 1.55 -11.80
N GLN A 11 -20.82 2.75 -12.17
CA GLN A 11 -19.98 2.96 -13.35
C GLN A 11 -18.57 2.39 -13.14
N THR A 12 -18.00 2.57 -11.96
CA THR A 12 -16.65 2.08 -11.65
C THR A 12 -16.57 0.55 -11.72
N SER A 13 -17.59 -0.17 -11.20
CA SER A 13 -17.64 -1.63 -11.27
C SER A 13 -17.76 -2.18 -12.70
N SER A 14 -18.50 -1.53 -13.57
CA SER A 14 -18.62 -1.93 -14.98
C SER A 14 -17.30 -1.71 -15.75
N VAL A 15 -16.60 -0.60 -15.47
CA VAL A 15 -15.30 -0.30 -16.08
C VAL A 15 -14.22 -1.30 -15.62
N ILE A 16 -14.22 -1.71 -14.36
CA ILE A 16 -13.30 -2.74 -13.84
C ILE A 16 -13.54 -4.07 -14.59
N THR A 17 -14.80 -4.51 -14.70
CA THR A 17 -15.14 -5.74 -15.42
C THR A 17 -14.68 -5.69 -16.88
N GLN A 18 -14.92 -4.59 -17.56
CA GLN A 18 -14.45 -4.40 -18.95
C GLN A 18 -12.91 -4.44 -19.03
N ALA A 19 -12.21 -3.73 -18.13
CA ALA A 19 -10.76 -3.70 -18.11
C ALA A 19 -10.13 -5.09 -17.84
N ILE A 20 -10.78 -5.93 -17.01
CA ILE A 20 -10.37 -7.32 -16.79
C ILE A 20 -10.50 -8.13 -18.10
N ASN A 21 -11.64 -8.02 -18.79
CA ASN A 21 -11.89 -8.70 -20.06
C ASN A 21 -10.87 -8.27 -21.13
N ASP A 22 -10.50 -7.00 -21.16
CA ASP A 22 -9.53 -6.42 -22.08
C ASP A 22 -8.06 -6.71 -21.66
N LYS A 23 -7.84 -7.40 -20.53
CA LYS A 23 -6.52 -7.67 -19.93
C LYS A 23 -5.71 -6.40 -19.69
N ASN A 24 -6.38 -5.28 -19.40
CA ASN A 24 -5.75 -4.00 -19.11
C ASN A 24 -5.52 -3.82 -17.61
N THR A 25 -4.47 -4.45 -17.10
CA THR A 25 -4.10 -4.45 -15.66
C THR A 25 -3.97 -3.03 -15.09
N ALA A 26 -3.38 -2.09 -15.85
CA ALA A 26 -3.22 -0.71 -15.42
C ALA A 26 -4.59 -0.03 -15.17
N MET A 27 -5.54 -0.23 -16.06
CA MET A 27 -6.89 0.31 -15.92
C MET A 27 -7.64 -0.32 -14.75
N VAL A 28 -7.49 -1.63 -14.53
CA VAL A 28 -8.10 -2.31 -13.37
C VAL A 28 -7.57 -1.70 -12.08
N ILE A 29 -6.25 -1.63 -11.89
CA ILE A 29 -5.64 -1.09 -10.67
C ILE A 29 -6.06 0.37 -10.46
N LYS A 30 -6.04 1.19 -11.51
CA LYS A 30 -6.48 2.59 -11.43
C LYS A 30 -7.91 2.71 -10.90
N ASN A 31 -8.84 1.92 -11.42
CA ASN A 31 -10.23 1.97 -10.98
C ASN A 31 -10.44 1.39 -9.58
N LEU A 32 -9.66 0.36 -9.19
CA LEU A 32 -9.65 -0.14 -7.82
C LEU A 32 -9.16 0.92 -6.83
N ILE A 33 -8.12 1.69 -7.18
CA ILE A 33 -7.62 2.81 -6.35
C ILE A 33 -8.69 3.90 -6.22
N LEU A 34 -9.37 4.26 -7.30
CA LEU A 34 -10.45 5.25 -7.26
C LEU A 34 -11.59 4.78 -6.35
N LYS A 35 -12.02 3.52 -6.49
CA LYS A 35 -13.05 2.91 -5.66
C LYS A 35 -12.65 2.86 -4.19
N MET A 36 -11.37 2.55 -3.91
CA MET A 36 -10.82 2.58 -2.54
C MET A 36 -10.92 4.00 -1.95
N LYS A 37 -10.47 5.02 -2.67
CA LYS A 37 -10.52 6.42 -2.22
C LYS A 37 -11.96 6.84 -1.92
N GLU A 38 -12.90 6.56 -2.82
CA GLU A 38 -14.32 6.86 -2.64
C GLU A 38 -14.90 6.21 -1.38
N GLN A 39 -14.64 4.92 -1.16
CA GLN A 39 -15.15 4.20 0.02
C GLN A 39 -14.45 4.62 1.32
N MET A 40 -13.19 5.01 1.24
CA MET A 40 -12.50 5.57 2.40
C MET A 40 -13.10 6.90 2.88
N GLU A 41 -13.65 7.70 1.99
CA GLU A 41 -14.31 8.98 2.33
C GLU A 41 -15.69 8.79 2.95
N VAL A 42 -16.45 7.80 2.49
CA VAL A 42 -17.86 7.59 2.88
C VAL A 42 -18.04 6.74 4.15
N ASN A 43 -16.97 6.14 4.69
CA ASN A 43 -17.01 5.20 5.82
C ASN A 43 -18.00 4.05 5.61
N ASP A 44 -17.79 3.32 4.52
CA ASP A 44 -18.74 2.38 4.00
C ASP A 44 -18.60 0.98 4.61
N ASP A 45 -19.72 0.37 5.00
CA ASP A 45 -19.83 -1.04 5.41
C ASP A 45 -19.41 -2.02 4.29
N GLN A 46 -19.29 -1.54 3.06
CA GLN A 46 -18.85 -2.32 1.89
C GLN A 46 -17.30 -2.37 1.71
N PHE A 47 -16.55 -1.65 2.55
CA PHE A 47 -15.08 -1.66 2.44
C PHE A 47 -14.45 -3.06 2.58
N PRO A 48 -14.96 -3.98 3.45
CA PRO A 48 -14.51 -5.37 3.48
C PRO A 48 -14.71 -6.13 2.17
N GLU A 49 -15.82 -5.87 1.46
CA GLU A 49 -16.11 -6.48 0.15
C GLU A 49 -15.12 -5.99 -0.91
N LEU A 50 -14.73 -4.70 -0.86
CA LEU A 50 -13.71 -4.16 -1.74
C LEU A 50 -12.33 -4.79 -1.48
N ILE A 51 -11.98 -5.04 -0.22
CA ILE A 51 -10.74 -5.76 0.12
C ILE A 51 -10.74 -7.13 -0.56
N LYS A 52 -11.83 -7.90 -0.45
CA LYS A 52 -11.97 -9.21 -1.11
C LYS A 52 -11.88 -9.12 -2.64
N GLU A 53 -12.45 -8.08 -3.24
CA GLU A 53 -12.36 -7.84 -4.68
C GLU A 53 -10.92 -7.63 -5.12
N VAL A 54 -10.15 -6.82 -4.36
CA VAL A 54 -8.72 -6.58 -4.63
C VAL A 54 -7.89 -7.85 -4.41
N GLU A 55 -8.15 -8.62 -3.35
CA GLU A 55 -7.49 -9.92 -3.12
C GLU A 55 -7.72 -10.91 -4.28
N ASN A 56 -8.97 -11.06 -4.71
CA ASN A 56 -9.32 -11.95 -5.82
C ASN A 56 -8.63 -11.54 -7.12
N TYR A 57 -8.56 -10.24 -7.40
CA TYR A 57 -7.86 -9.74 -8.57
C TYR A 57 -6.34 -9.95 -8.43
N THR A 58 -5.76 -9.69 -7.26
CA THR A 58 -4.33 -9.94 -6.97
C THR A 58 -3.95 -11.39 -7.24
N ASN A 59 -4.77 -12.34 -6.78
CA ASN A 59 -4.55 -13.77 -6.96
C ASN A 59 -4.66 -14.23 -8.43
N SER A 60 -5.39 -13.49 -9.26
CA SER A 60 -5.58 -13.79 -10.69
C SER A 60 -4.64 -13.03 -11.61
N CYS A 61 -3.94 -12.01 -11.10
CA CYS A 61 -3.07 -11.14 -11.89
C CYS A 61 -1.75 -11.83 -12.24
N ALA A 62 -1.41 -11.86 -13.53
CA ALA A 62 -0.20 -12.54 -14.02
C ALA A 62 1.06 -11.65 -13.99
N ASP A 63 0.93 -10.31 -13.93
CA ASP A 63 2.06 -9.39 -13.93
C ASP A 63 2.59 -9.17 -12.50
N SER A 64 3.73 -9.78 -12.18
CA SER A 64 4.32 -9.76 -10.84
C SER A 64 4.62 -8.34 -10.31
N ALA A 65 4.92 -7.38 -11.18
CA ALA A 65 5.14 -6.00 -10.75
C ALA A 65 3.82 -5.34 -10.33
N SER A 66 2.74 -5.59 -11.08
CA SER A 66 1.38 -5.15 -10.72
C SER A 66 0.87 -5.85 -9.45
N VAL A 67 1.17 -7.12 -9.26
CA VAL A 67 0.85 -7.88 -8.04
C VAL A 67 1.50 -7.22 -6.81
N ALA A 68 2.75 -6.80 -6.91
CA ALA A 68 3.41 -6.08 -5.82
C ALA A 68 2.72 -4.74 -5.48
N VAL A 69 2.26 -4.00 -6.48
CA VAL A 69 1.47 -2.75 -6.29
C VAL A 69 0.14 -3.07 -5.60
N LEU A 70 -0.55 -4.14 -5.99
CA LEU A 70 -1.81 -4.58 -5.38
C LEU A 70 -1.61 -5.00 -3.92
N HIS A 71 -0.55 -5.72 -3.59
CA HIS A 71 -0.21 -6.04 -2.20
C HIS A 71 0.05 -4.78 -1.36
N SER A 72 0.75 -3.77 -1.91
CA SER A 72 0.92 -2.48 -1.23
C SER A 72 -0.41 -1.76 -1.00
N MET A 73 -1.34 -1.86 -1.94
CA MET A 73 -2.70 -1.33 -1.80
C MET A 73 -3.49 -2.09 -0.71
N LEU A 74 -3.42 -3.42 -0.69
CA LEU A 74 -4.05 -4.25 0.35
C LEU A 74 -3.52 -3.93 1.74
N ALA A 75 -2.20 -3.73 1.90
CA ALA A 75 -1.61 -3.32 3.18
C ALA A 75 -2.23 -2.01 3.70
N GLU A 76 -2.37 -1.00 2.83
CA GLU A 76 -3.02 0.27 3.16
C GLU A 76 -4.51 0.11 3.48
N MET A 77 -5.22 -0.75 2.74
CA MET A 77 -6.65 -1.01 2.98
C MET A 77 -6.88 -1.67 4.34
N TYR A 78 -6.11 -2.70 4.68
CA TYR A 78 -6.18 -3.36 5.99
C TYR A 78 -5.80 -2.42 7.12
N GLN A 79 -4.75 -1.62 6.94
CA GLN A 79 -4.34 -0.60 7.92
C GLN A 79 -5.44 0.45 8.14
N SER A 80 -6.04 0.96 7.07
CA SER A 80 -7.10 1.96 7.14
C SER A 80 -8.36 1.42 7.82
N TYR A 81 -8.74 0.17 7.50
CA TYR A 81 -9.88 -0.48 8.15
C TYR A 81 -9.62 -0.69 9.64
N TYR A 82 -8.43 -1.19 10.00
CA TYR A 82 -8.02 -1.37 11.39
C TYR A 82 -8.07 -0.06 12.17
N GLN A 83 -7.46 0.99 11.64
CA GLN A 83 -7.41 2.31 12.32
C GLN A 83 -8.80 2.90 12.57
N ARG A 84 -9.70 2.81 11.60
CA ARG A 84 -11.07 3.33 11.73
C ARG A 84 -11.89 2.57 12.78
N ASN A 85 -11.66 1.28 12.91
CA ASN A 85 -12.41 0.39 13.78
C ASN A 85 -11.63 -0.03 15.03
N GLN A 86 -10.50 0.61 15.30
CA GLN A 86 -9.51 0.21 16.32
C GLN A 86 -10.14 0.03 17.71
N TRP A 87 -11.03 0.93 18.11
CA TRP A 87 -11.69 0.84 19.40
C TRP A 87 -12.49 -0.45 19.57
N THR A 88 -13.28 -0.81 18.58
CA THR A 88 -14.08 -2.05 18.59
C THR A 88 -13.20 -3.30 18.43
N ILE A 89 -12.19 -3.23 17.55
CA ILE A 89 -11.30 -4.37 17.28
C ILE A 89 -10.46 -4.73 18.50
N ASN A 90 -9.96 -3.75 19.24
CA ASN A 90 -9.12 -3.98 20.41
C ASN A 90 -9.86 -4.60 21.61
N GLN A 91 -11.18 -4.61 21.59
CA GLN A 91 -12.00 -5.28 22.61
C GLN A 91 -12.24 -6.78 22.31
N ARG A 92 -11.85 -7.25 21.13
CA ARG A 92 -12.08 -8.64 20.71
C ARG A 92 -11.01 -9.57 21.27
N THR A 93 -11.43 -10.76 21.70
CA THR A 93 -10.54 -11.81 22.15
C THR A 93 -10.33 -12.81 21.02
N GLN A 94 -9.07 -13.14 20.73
CA GLN A 94 -8.73 -14.12 19.70
C GLN A 94 -9.07 -15.53 20.19
N LEU A 95 -9.82 -16.28 19.38
CA LEU A 95 -9.99 -17.72 19.54
C LEU A 95 -8.76 -18.41 18.92
N SER A 96 -8.06 -19.22 19.70
CA SER A 96 -6.83 -19.88 19.23
C SER A 96 -7.12 -20.84 18.08
N GLY A 97 -6.32 -20.76 17.02
CA GLY A 97 -6.32 -21.70 15.90
C GLY A 97 -7.38 -21.49 14.84
N TYR A 98 -8.15 -20.41 14.89
CA TYR A 98 -9.16 -20.09 13.87
C TYR A 98 -8.98 -18.67 13.32
N ILE A 99 -8.91 -18.56 11.99
CA ILE A 99 -8.91 -17.28 11.27
C ILE A 99 -10.25 -17.16 10.56
N PRO A 100 -11.13 -16.23 10.99
CA PRO A 100 -12.42 -16.01 10.33
C PRO A 100 -12.22 -15.44 8.90
N GLU A 101 -13.09 -15.85 7.98
CA GLU A 101 -13.12 -15.27 6.62
C GLU A 101 -13.58 -13.80 6.61
N ASP A 102 -14.43 -13.43 7.54
CA ASP A 102 -14.94 -12.06 7.64
C ASP A 102 -14.02 -11.20 8.52
N ILE A 103 -13.38 -10.21 7.90
CA ILE A 103 -12.49 -9.27 8.60
C ILE A 103 -13.22 -8.45 9.66
N ARG A 104 -14.55 -8.32 9.58
CA ARG A 104 -15.34 -7.59 10.58
C ARG A 104 -15.28 -8.20 11.97
N VAL A 105 -14.84 -9.47 12.08
CA VAL A 105 -14.69 -10.16 13.38
C VAL A 105 -13.22 -10.40 13.75
N TRP A 106 -12.28 -9.92 12.96
CA TRP A 106 -10.84 -10.07 13.22
C TRP A 106 -10.40 -9.29 14.47
N THR A 107 -9.38 -9.81 15.13
CA THR A 107 -8.69 -9.17 16.25
C THR A 107 -7.55 -8.29 15.75
N SER A 108 -7.00 -7.45 16.63
CA SER A 108 -5.84 -6.60 16.32
C SER A 108 -4.63 -7.40 15.82
N ASN A 109 -4.38 -8.58 16.39
CA ASN A 109 -3.26 -9.42 15.97
C ASN A 109 -3.43 -9.91 14.52
N LEU A 110 -4.64 -10.36 14.14
CA LEU A 110 -4.90 -10.79 12.76
C LEU A 110 -4.69 -9.67 11.76
N PHE A 111 -5.12 -8.43 12.07
CA PHE A 111 -4.85 -7.27 11.23
C PHE A 111 -3.35 -6.97 11.15
N THR A 112 -2.65 -6.97 12.27
CA THR A 112 -1.20 -6.70 12.31
C THR A 112 -0.41 -7.71 11.48
N ASP A 113 -0.73 -8.99 11.63
CA ASP A 113 -0.08 -10.08 10.90
C ASP A 113 -0.37 -9.98 9.40
N LYS A 114 -1.63 -9.68 9.03
CA LYS A 114 -2.03 -9.54 7.63
C LYS A 114 -1.40 -8.31 6.97
N ILE A 115 -1.37 -7.16 7.64
CA ILE A 115 -0.70 -5.95 7.15
C ILE A 115 0.78 -6.23 6.90
N LYS A 116 1.44 -6.91 7.83
CA LYS A 116 2.85 -7.29 7.68
C LYS A 116 3.05 -8.24 6.49
N GLU A 117 2.20 -9.25 6.34
CA GLU A 117 2.22 -10.18 5.21
C GLU A 117 2.11 -9.42 3.87
N GLU A 118 1.14 -8.52 3.75
CA GLU A 118 0.90 -7.74 2.55
C GLU A 118 2.08 -6.79 2.24
N ILE A 119 2.69 -6.19 3.26
CA ILE A 119 3.92 -5.41 3.11
C ILE A 119 5.06 -6.29 2.58
N ASP A 120 5.29 -7.47 3.17
CA ASP A 120 6.36 -8.37 2.76
C ASP A 120 6.16 -8.84 1.30
N LEU A 121 4.92 -9.13 0.90
CA LEU A 121 4.56 -9.50 -0.47
C LEU A 121 4.72 -8.33 -1.45
N SER A 122 4.41 -7.10 -1.04
CA SER A 122 4.57 -5.90 -1.87
C SER A 122 6.03 -5.61 -2.26
N LEU A 123 6.99 -6.14 -1.53
CA LEU A 123 8.44 -5.99 -1.80
C LEU A 123 9.05 -7.17 -2.58
N ARG A 124 8.21 -8.07 -3.10
CA ARG A 124 8.62 -9.27 -3.86
C ARG A 124 7.98 -9.33 -5.25
N PRO A 125 8.65 -9.91 -6.24
CA PRO A 125 10.05 -10.38 -6.22
C PRO A 125 11.03 -9.20 -6.30
N THR A 126 11.87 -9.04 -5.29
CA THR A 126 12.72 -7.86 -5.08
C THR A 126 13.57 -7.50 -6.29
N ALA A 127 14.23 -8.48 -6.92
CA ALA A 127 15.08 -8.24 -8.09
C ALA A 127 14.30 -7.67 -9.28
N LEU A 128 13.07 -8.11 -9.51
CA LEU A 128 12.20 -7.56 -10.56
C LEU A 128 11.85 -6.10 -10.24
N LEU A 129 11.45 -5.82 -9.01
CA LEU A 129 11.04 -4.47 -8.59
C LEU A 129 12.20 -3.48 -8.65
N GLN A 130 13.41 -3.90 -8.28
CA GLN A 130 14.64 -3.11 -8.37
C GLN A 130 15.00 -2.73 -9.81
N ASN A 131 14.64 -3.59 -10.78
CA ASN A 131 14.88 -3.36 -12.21
C ASN A 131 13.67 -2.75 -12.95
N THR A 132 12.55 -2.53 -12.27
CA THR A 132 11.35 -1.94 -12.87
C THR A 132 11.33 -0.44 -12.59
N PRO A 133 11.40 0.42 -13.62
CA PRO A 133 11.30 1.86 -13.40
C PRO A 133 9.90 2.24 -12.93
N VAL A 134 9.80 3.13 -11.93
CA VAL A 134 8.52 3.60 -11.38
C VAL A 134 7.67 4.29 -12.45
N SER A 135 8.29 4.90 -13.46
CA SER A 135 7.62 5.56 -14.58
C SER A 135 6.72 4.62 -15.42
N LYS A 136 6.95 3.30 -15.37
CA LYS A 136 6.05 2.30 -15.99
C LYS A 136 4.63 2.37 -15.42
N PHE A 137 4.50 2.85 -14.18
CA PHE A 137 3.23 2.93 -13.45
C PHE A 137 2.68 4.36 -13.34
N LYS A 138 3.16 5.30 -14.16
CA LYS A 138 2.74 6.71 -14.15
C LYS A 138 1.24 6.95 -14.32
N ASP A 139 0.54 6.04 -15.00
CA ASP A 139 -0.90 6.13 -15.25
C ASP A 139 -1.74 5.62 -14.05
N ILE A 140 -1.09 4.97 -13.10
CA ILE A 140 -1.68 4.38 -11.90
C ILE A 140 -1.26 5.14 -10.65
N LEU A 141 0.03 5.50 -10.56
CA LEU A 141 0.65 6.10 -9.39
C LEU A 141 0.81 7.61 -9.58
N GLU A 142 0.48 8.38 -8.56
CA GLU A 142 0.82 9.80 -8.51
C GLU A 142 2.32 9.94 -8.21
N ILE A 143 3.10 10.19 -9.27
CA ILE A 143 4.54 10.34 -9.18
C ILE A 143 4.85 11.83 -9.01
N GLY A 144 5.32 12.22 -7.83
CA GLY A 144 5.77 13.59 -7.55
C GLY A 144 6.98 14.00 -8.42
N LYS A 145 7.18 15.30 -8.62
CA LYS A 145 8.23 15.85 -9.51
C LYS A 145 9.64 15.31 -9.21
N ASP A 146 9.96 15.10 -7.94
CA ASP A 146 11.27 14.61 -7.50
C ASP A 146 11.36 13.08 -7.39
N SER A 147 10.25 12.38 -7.54
CA SER A 147 10.21 10.92 -7.34
C SER A 147 11.05 10.16 -8.36
N GLN A 148 11.10 10.62 -9.62
CA GLN A 148 11.93 10.00 -10.66
C GLN A 148 13.42 10.09 -10.33
N THR A 149 13.83 11.14 -9.60
CA THR A 149 15.23 11.33 -9.19
C THR A 149 15.54 10.62 -7.87
N LEU A 150 14.60 10.65 -6.92
CA LEU A 150 14.83 10.15 -5.56
C LEU A 150 14.39 8.70 -5.36
N ARG A 151 13.44 8.22 -6.18
CA ARG A 151 12.83 6.88 -6.09
C ARG A 151 12.57 6.33 -7.50
N PRO A 152 13.65 6.13 -8.32
CA PRO A 152 13.51 5.79 -9.74
C PRO A 152 12.93 4.40 -9.98
N THR A 153 13.06 3.48 -9.02
CA THR A 153 12.60 2.10 -9.13
C THR A 153 11.25 1.87 -8.42
N LEU A 154 10.52 0.87 -8.88
CA LEU A 154 9.30 0.45 -8.23
C LEU A 154 9.58 -0.10 -6.83
N TYR A 155 10.74 -0.73 -6.62
CA TYR A 155 11.17 -1.19 -5.29
C TYR A 155 11.25 -0.05 -4.28
N GLU A 156 11.94 1.04 -4.63
CA GLU A 156 12.05 2.21 -3.73
C GLU A 156 10.68 2.81 -3.43
N PHE A 157 9.84 2.97 -4.46
CA PHE A 157 8.49 3.49 -4.28
C PHE A 157 7.68 2.65 -3.30
N LEU A 158 7.67 1.32 -3.47
CA LEU A 158 6.92 0.40 -2.61
C LEU A 158 7.53 0.29 -1.20
N ALA A 159 8.88 0.35 -1.08
CA ALA A 159 9.55 0.34 0.22
C ALA A 159 9.20 1.59 1.05
N PHE A 160 9.15 2.77 0.44
CA PHE A 160 8.71 3.97 1.15
C PHE A 160 7.23 3.89 1.56
N ARG A 161 6.35 3.36 0.71
CA ARG A 161 4.95 3.11 1.10
C ARG A 161 4.85 2.12 2.26
N ALA A 162 5.66 1.07 2.25
CA ALA A 162 5.74 0.11 3.35
C ALA A 162 6.17 0.78 4.67
N LEU A 163 7.16 1.69 4.60
CA LEU A 163 7.60 2.49 5.75
C LEU A 163 6.53 3.47 6.25
N ASP A 164 5.72 4.03 5.36
CA ASP A 164 4.59 4.91 5.73
C ASP A 164 3.49 4.13 6.46
N ILE A 165 3.27 2.85 6.11
CA ILE A 165 2.26 1.98 6.74
C ILE A 165 2.79 1.41 8.07
N GLN A 166 3.96 0.76 8.04
CA GLN A 166 4.57 0.11 9.20
C GLN A 166 6.11 0.17 9.09
N PRO A 167 6.75 1.21 9.66
CA PRO A 167 8.19 1.35 9.59
C PRO A 167 8.90 0.24 10.36
N THR A 168 9.90 -0.39 9.73
CA THR A 168 10.74 -1.41 10.34
C THR A 168 12.21 -1.18 10.06
N VAL A 169 13.06 -1.57 11.01
CA VAL A 169 14.53 -1.53 10.86
C VAL A 169 14.98 -2.29 9.62
N GLN A 170 14.33 -3.43 9.31
CA GLN A 170 14.73 -4.27 8.19
C GLN A 170 14.47 -3.59 6.85
N ILE A 171 13.30 -2.98 6.65
CA ILE A 171 12.98 -2.27 5.39
C ILE A 171 13.95 -1.11 5.17
N TYR A 172 14.27 -0.32 6.21
CA TYR A 172 15.27 0.75 6.11
C TYR A 172 16.64 0.22 5.70
N LYS A 173 17.14 -0.84 6.34
CA LYS A 173 18.44 -1.43 6.02
C LYS A 173 18.50 -1.97 4.59
N ASP A 174 17.47 -2.67 4.14
CA ASP A 174 17.41 -3.25 2.80
C ASP A 174 17.35 -2.15 1.73
N LEU A 175 16.59 -1.08 1.99
CA LEU A 175 16.46 0.07 1.10
C LEU A 175 17.79 0.83 0.98
N ILE A 176 18.44 1.14 2.11
CA ILE A 176 19.76 1.79 2.14
C ILE A 176 20.82 0.92 1.44
N ALA A 177 20.83 -0.39 1.70
CA ALA A 177 21.76 -1.31 1.05
C ALA A 177 21.53 -1.39 -0.47
N PHE A 178 20.31 -1.25 -0.95
CA PHE A 178 20.00 -1.16 -2.36
C PHE A 178 20.47 0.17 -2.95
N GLN A 179 20.10 1.30 -2.34
CA GLN A 179 20.43 2.65 -2.81
C GLN A 179 21.94 2.91 -2.84
N ASN A 180 22.72 2.31 -1.95
CA ASN A 180 24.18 2.40 -1.95
C ASN A 180 24.85 1.75 -3.17
N LYS A 181 24.14 0.90 -3.94
CA LYS A 181 24.64 0.34 -5.21
C LYS A 181 24.48 1.30 -6.38
N GLU A 182 23.61 2.28 -6.24
CA GLU A 182 23.29 3.26 -7.26
C GLU A 182 23.95 4.62 -6.93
N PRO A 183 24.38 5.41 -7.93
CA PRO A 183 25.15 6.64 -7.69
C PRO A 183 24.30 7.83 -7.19
N ASN A 184 23.16 7.60 -6.52
CA ASN A 184 22.27 8.66 -6.04
C ASN A 184 22.46 8.94 -4.55
N MET A 185 23.54 9.65 -4.22
CA MET A 185 23.89 10.04 -2.85
C MET A 185 22.75 10.76 -2.12
N LYS A 186 21.95 11.57 -2.82
CA LYS A 186 20.85 12.34 -2.21
C LYS A 186 19.75 11.39 -1.69
N SER A 187 19.41 10.36 -2.45
CA SER A 187 18.43 9.34 -2.02
C SER A 187 18.89 8.62 -0.76
N VAL A 188 20.14 8.17 -0.75
CA VAL A 188 20.75 7.46 0.40
C VAL A 188 20.67 8.33 1.65
N LEU A 189 21.18 9.57 1.59
CA LEU A 189 21.20 10.48 2.74
C LEU A 189 19.82 10.80 3.29
N LEU A 190 18.81 10.96 2.43
CA LEU A 190 17.44 11.18 2.88
C LEU A 190 16.87 9.95 3.59
N THR A 191 17.12 8.76 3.06
CA THR A 191 16.66 7.51 3.67
C THR A 191 17.37 7.25 5.01
N GLU A 192 18.69 7.51 5.11
CA GLU A 192 19.45 7.41 6.36
C GLU A 192 18.95 8.41 7.41
N LEU A 193 18.62 9.63 7.00
CA LEU A 193 18.05 10.64 7.90
C LEU A 193 16.69 10.20 8.45
N ASP A 194 15.82 9.65 7.60
CA ASP A 194 14.51 9.14 8.03
C ASP A 194 14.67 7.90 8.92
N TYR A 195 15.64 7.05 8.65
CA TYR A 195 15.97 5.91 9.51
C TYR A 195 16.44 6.36 10.90
N LEU A 196 17.32 7.39 10.97
CA LEU A 196 17.75 7.96 12.24
C LEU A 196 16.59 8.59 13.02
N ARG A 197 15.67 9.28 12.34
CA ARG A 197 14.45 9.81 12.96
C ARG A 197 13.57 8.69 13.51
N PHE A 198 13.42 7.60 12.79
CA PHE A 198 12.67 6.43 13.25
C PHE A 198 13.32 5.80 14.50
N LEU A 199 14.66 5.67 14.54
CA LEU A 199 15.37 5.04 15.67
C LEU A 199 15.38 5.92 16.94
N TYR A 200 15.51 7.22 16.79
CA TYR A 200 15.75 8.12 17.93
C TYR A 200 14.56 9.02 18.27
N GLY A 201 13.49 8.94 17.50
CA GLY A 201 12.35 9.85 17.56
C GLY A 201 12.72 11.27 17.12
N ASP A 202 11.74 12.12 16.92
CA ASP A 202 12.00 13.55 16.70
C ASP A 202 12.30 14.18 18.06
N LYS A 203 13.59 14.37 18.38
CA LYS A 203 14.03 14.93 19.68
C LYS A 203 13.52 16.36 19.96
N ARG A 204 12.92 17.02 18.94
CA ARG A 204 12.37 18.37 19.10
C ARG A 204 11.20 18.47 20.07
N ASP A 205 10.51 17.35 20.33
CA ASP A 205 9.35 17.34 21.26
C ASP A 205 9.73 17.07 22.72
N LYS A 206 11.03 16.83 23.04
CA LYS A 206 11.47 16.51 24.42
C LYS A 206 12.17 17.64 25.15
N GLU A 207 12.44 18.78 24.51
CA GLU A 207 13.11 19.94 25.16
C GLU A 207 12.15 21.10 25.53
N SER A 208 10.84 20.87 25.44
CA SER A 208 9.84 21.90 25.82
C SER A 208 9.01 21.47 27.03
N PHE A 209 9.69 21.04 28.12
CA PHE A 209 9.11 21.02 29.47
C PHE A 209 10.17 21.40 30.50
#